data_bb31f7a822eed171f3c9a38f2bb07912
#
_entry.id   bb31f7a822eed171f3c9a38f2bb07912
#
_cell.length_a   1.000
_cell.length_b   1.000
_cell.length_c   1.000
_cell.angle_alpha   90.00
_cell.angle_beta   90.00
_cell.angle_gamma   90.00
#
_symmetry.space_group_name_H-M   'P 1'
#
loop_
_entity.id
_entity.type
_entity.pdbx_description
1 polymer ?
#
loop_
_entity_poly.entity_id
_entity_poly.type
_entity_poly.pdbx_seq_one_letter_code
_entity_poly.pdbx_strand_id
1 'polypeptide(L)'
;MRFFSVTGSLLSQSVLFILISFYPIAVHSHHSFSAEFVADQMTTLSGKIKQVWFKNPHVRYLLEVENNKGVIQVWDTRGSPVVWLARKGWTKDTIKAGDTVSMYGFLGRDGRKMLSIVTVTLQDGTILNDKVPE
;
A
#
# COMPACT_ATOMS: atom_id res chain seq x y z
N MET A 1 -30.26 23.75 -63.91
CA MET A 1 -29.08 23.18 -63.24
C MET A 1 -29.09 23.64 -61.79
N ARG A 2 -29.43 22.76 -60.84
CA ARG A 2 -29.43 23.10 -59.39
C ARG A 2 -28.23 22.44 -58.74
N PHE A 3 -27.29 23.25 -58.27
CA PHE A 3 -26.18 22.76 -57.42
C PHE A 3 -26.67 22.62 -55.98
N PHE A 4 -26.73 21.41 -55.48
CA PHE A 4 -26.92 21.14 -54.04
C PHE A 4 -25.57 21.30 -53.30
N SER A 5 -25.54 22.27 -52.37
CA SER A 5 -24.41 22.47 -51.46
C SER A 5 -24.46 21.44 -50.34
N VAL A 6 -23.46 20.55 -50.29
CA VAL A 6 -23.28 19.57 -49.21
C VAL A 6 -22.13 20.05 -48.31
N THR A 7 -22.41 21.02 -47.42
CA THR A 7 -21.39 21.55 -46.49
C THR A 7 -21.80 21.59 -45.03
N GLY A 8 -22.89 20.88 -44.63
CA GLY A 8 -23.43 20.97 -43.28
C GLY A 8 -23.13 19.79 -42.32
N SER A 9 -22.52 18.68 -42.79
CA SER A 9 -22.51 17.43 -42.02
C SER A 9 -21.21 17.07 -41.28
N LEU A 10 -20.08 17.71 -41.58
CA LEU A 10 -18.79 17.32 -41.04
C LEU A 10 -18.43 17.98 -39.70
N LEU A 11 -19.02 19.14 -39.38
CA LEU A 11 -18.76 19.86 -38.11
C LEU A 11 -19.50 19.26 -36.91
N SER A 12 -20.65 18.62 -37.14
CA SER A 12 -21.46 18.01 -36.06
C SER A 12 -20.85 16.73 -35.49
N GLN A 13 -20.12 15.95 -36.29
CA GLN A 13 -19.53 14.69 -35.83
C GLN A 13 -18.24 14.91 -35.04
N SER A 14 -17.47 15.96 -35.33
CA SER A 14 -16.24 16.28 -34.64
C SER A 14 -16.45 16.78 -33.19
N VAL A 15 -17.56 17.48 -32.94
CA VAL A 15 -17.89 17.98 -31.59
C VAL A 15 -18.32 16.84 -30.64
N LEU A 16 -18.98 15.80 -31.17
CA LEU A 16 -19.42 14.67 -30.36
C LEU A 16 -18.23 13.81 -29.88
N PHE A 17 -17.16 13.70 -30.69
CA PHE A 17 -15.97 12.94 -30.31
C PHE A 17 -15.11 13.61 -29.22
N ILE A 18 -15.10 14.95 -29.15
CA ILE A 18 -14.34 15.72 -28.15
C ILE A 18 -15.02 15.68 -26.77
N LEU A 19 -16.36 15.54 -26.70
CA LEU A 19 -17.09 15.48 -25.43
C LEU A 19 -16.94 14.13 -24.69
N ILE A 20 -16.57 13.06 -25.38
CA ILE A 20 -16.37 11.73 -24.75
C ILE A 20 -14.98 11.63 -24.07
N SER A 21 -14.01 12.50 -24.42
CA SER A 21 -12.64 12.45 -23.91
C SER A 21 -12.46 13.07 -22.52
N PHE A 22 -13.49 13.70 -21.93
CA PHE A 22 -13.42 14.40 -20.64
C PHE A 22 -14.22 13.74 -19.50
N TYR A 23 -14.56 12.46 -19.61
CA TYR A 23 -15.07 11.75 -18.43
C TYR A 23 -13.87 11.47 -17.51
N PRO A 24 -13.77 12.09 -16.31
CA PRO A 24 -12.78 11.71 -15.33
C PRO A 24 -13.10 10.29 -14.90
N ILE A 25 -12.29 9.33 -15.30
CA ILE A 25 -12.32 7.99 -14.73
C ILE A 25 -11.85 8.18 -13.30
N ALA A 26 -12.78 8.29 -12.36
CA ALA A 26 -12.50 8.28 -10.94
C ALA A 26 -11.95 6.89 -10.60
N VAL A 27 -10.63 6.73 -10.69
CA VAL A 27 -9.94 5.54 -10.22
C VAL A 27 -10.04 5.55 -8.70
N HIS A 28 -10.98 4.79 -8.15
CA HIS A 28 -11.15 4.62 -6.72
C HIS A 28 -10.01 3.76 -6.20
N SER A 29 -8.96 4.40 -5.66
CA SER A 29 -7.82 3.69 -5.06
C SER A 29 -8.16 3.02 -3.70
N HIS A 30 -9.37 3.23 -3.18
CA HIS A 30 -9.83 2.64 -1.91
C HIS A 30 -10.05 1.11 -1.95
N HIS A 31 -10.14 0.52 -3.13
CA HIS A 31 -10.30 -0.93 -3.26
C HIS A 31 -9.04 -1.75 -2.97
N SER A 32 -7.86 -1.15 -2.93
CA SER A 32 -6.62 -1.91 -2.77
C SER A 32 -6.39 -2.41 -1.34
N PHE A 33 -6.71 -1.62 -0.29
CA PHE A 33 -6.51 -2.03 1.10
C PHE A 33 -7.42 -3.20 1.47
N SER A 34 -8.74 -3.07 1.28
CA SER A 34 -9.73 -4.12 1.60
C SER A 34 -9.60 -5.38 0.76
N ALA A 35 -8.93 -5.31 -0.41
CA ALA A 35 -8.61 -6.50 -1.21
C ALA A 35 -7.46 -7.33 -0.59
N GLU A 36 -6.57 -6.71 0.19
CA GLU A 36 -5.38 -7.35 0.74
C GLU A 36 -5.45 -7.55 2.26
N PHE A 37 -6.15 -6.67 3.00
CA PHE A 37 -6.16 -6.64 4.47
C PHE A 37 -7.58 -6.62 5.02
N VAL A 38 -7.70 -6.97 6.31
CA VAL A 38 -8.97 -7.02 7.05
C VAL A 38 -8.98 -5.89 8.07
N ALA A 39 -9.87 -4.90 7.89
CA ALA A 39 -9.84 -3.65 8.66
C ALA A 39 -10.20 -3.82 10.15
N ASP A 40 -10.92 -4.87 10.51
CA ASP A 40 -11.33 -5.18 11.90
C ASP A 40 -10.45 -6.26 12.55
N GLN A 41 -9.40 -6.74 11.88
CA GLN A 41 -8.50 -7.75 12.42
C GLN A 41 -7.07 -7.21 12.51
N MET A 42 -6.66 -6.92 13.72
CA MET A 42 -5.32 -6.43 14.01
C MET A 42 -4.57 -7.40 14.94
N THR A 43 -3.26 -7.45 14.78
CA THR A 43 -2.39 -8.28 15.61
C THR A 43 -1.01 -7.66 15.78
N THR A 44 -0.27 -8.17 16.76
CA THR A 44 1.16 -7.89 16.91
C THR A 44 1.96 -9.10 16.48
N LEU A 45 2.93 -8.89 15.61
CA LEU A 45 3.91 -9.88 15.20
C LEU A 45 5.28 -9.48 15.71
N SER A 46 5.96 -10.35 16.43
CA SER A 46 7.33 -10.12 16.90
C SER A 46 8.29 -11.09 16.21
N GLY A 47 9.43 -10.59 15.78
CA GLY A 47 10.38 -11.42 15.06
C GLY A 47 11.60 -10.66 14.58
N LYS A 48 12.35 -11.30 13.69
CA LYS A 48 13.59 -10.78 13.12
C LYS A 48 13.39 -10.35 11.68
N ILE A 49 13.90 -9.18 11.33
CA ILE A 49 13.87 -8.68 9.96
C ILE A 49 14.80 -9.51 9.09
N LYS A 50 14.25 -10.20 8.11
CA LYS A 50 15.00 -10.95 7.11
C LYS A 50 15.50 -10.08 5.97
N GLN A 51 14.62 -9.19 5.48
CA GLN A 51 14.88 -8.34 4.32
C GLN A 51 14.10 -7.05 4.36
N VAL A 52 14.66 -5.98 3.81
CA VAL A 52 14.06 -4.65 3.74
C VAL A 52 14.01 -4.17 2.29
N TRP A 53 12.86 -3.65 1.87
CA TRP A 53 12.71 -2.85 0.65
C TRP A 53 12.17 -1.47 1.03
N PHE A 54 13.06 -0.52 1.23
CA PHE A 54 12.71 0.87 1.52
C PHE A 54 12.56 1.66 0.21
N LYS A 55 11.46 1.37 -0.53
CA LYS A 55 11.16 1.96 -1.84
C LYS A 55 9.66 2.02 -2.13
N ASN A 56 9.26 2.91 -3.05
CA ASN A 56 7.88 3.01 -3.52
C ASN A 56 7.44 1.77 -4.33
N PRO A 57 6.11 1.47 -4.42
CA PRO A 57 4.99 2.25 -3.86
C PRO A 57 4.80 2.09 -2.35
N HIS A 58 5.26 1.01 -1.74
CA HIS A 58 5.16 0.70 -0.32
C HIS A 58 6.48 0.15 0.20
N VAL A 59 6.93 0.65 1.37
CA VAL A 59 8.03 0.03 2.08
C VAL A 59 7.59 -1.36 2.54
N ARG A 60 8.48 -2.35 2.43
CA ARG A 60 8.21 -3.74 2.83
C ARG A 60 9.33 -4.29 3.68
N TYR A 61 8.94 -5.08 4.67
CA TYR A 61 9.87 -5.84 5.50
C TYR A 61 9.42 -7.31 5.48
N LEU A 62 10.34 -8.23 5.20
CA LEU A 62 10.10 -9.64 5.49
C LEU A 62 10.46 -9.91 6.94
N LEU A 63 9.48 -10.27 7.75
CA LEU A 63 9.61 -10.56 9.17
C LEU A 63 9.56 -12.08 9.39
N GLU A 64 10.60 -12.64 10.00
CA GLU A 64 10.65 -14.02 10.46
C GLU A 64 10.01 -14.11 11.83
N VAL A 65 8.86 -14.78 11.92
CA VAL A 65 8.08 -14.95 13.14
C VAL A 65 8.06 -16.42 13.51
N GLU A 66 8.44 -16.76 14.73
CA GLU A 66 8.29 -18.10 15.26
C GLU A 66 6.86 -18.33 15.75
N ASN A 67 6.22 -19.40 15.28
CA ASN A 67 4.89 -19.76 15.77
C ASN A 67 4.94 -20.59 17.05
N ASN A 68 3.77 -20.89 17.63
CA ASN A 68 3.65 -21.65 18.89
C ASN A 68 4.20 -23.09 18.82
N LYS A 69 4.60 -23.57 17.62
CA LYS A 69 5.19 -24.88 17.40
C LYS A 69 6.71 -24.79 17.14
N GLY A 70 7.33 -23.62 17.32
CA GLY A 70 8.75 -23.39 17.06
C GLY A 70 9.10 -23.29 15.56
N VAL A 71 8.10 -23.16 14.69
CA VAL A 71 8.33 -23.08 13.24
C VAL A 71 8.42 -21.61 12.80
N ILE A 72 9.52 -21.27 12.12
CA ILE A 72 9.71 -19.94 11.56
C ILE A 72 8.81 -19.77 10.33
N GLN A 73 8.04 -18.69 10.33
CA GLN A 73 7.17 -18.27 9.24
C GLN A 73 7.59 -16.88 8.77
N VAL A 74 7.67 -16.69 7.45
CA VAL A 74 8.00 -15.39 6.87
C VAL A 74 6.72 -14.62 6.57
N TRP A 75 6.62 -13.41 7.12
CA TRP A 75 5.51 -12.49 6.93
C TRP A 75 5.93 -11.32 6.04
N ASP A 76 5.09 -10.97 5.06
CA ASP A 76 5.24 -9.78 4.23
C ASP A 76 4.58 -8.59 4.95
N THR A 77 5.36 -7.78 5.63
CA THR A 77 4.84 -6.60 6.34
C THR A 77 5.03 -5.35 5.49
N ARG A 78 3.95 -4.59 5.32
CA ARG A 78 3.88 -3.46 4.40
C ARG A 78 3.60 -2.17 5.13
N GLY A 79 4.48 -1.19 4.92
CA GLY A 79 4.33 0.17 5.42
C GLY A 79 3.80 1.13 4.36
N SER A 80 3.73 2.40 4.73
CA SER A 80 3.37 3.52 3.86
C SER A 80 4.43 3.77 2.78
N PRO A 81 4.13 4.58 1.75
CA PRO A 81 5.12 5.04 0.79
C PRO A 81 6.29 5.77 1.45
N VAL A 82 7.47 5.67 0.84
CA VAL A 82 8.72 6.27 1.37
C VAL A 82 8.56 7.74 1.74
N VAL A 83 7.87 8.54 0.91
CA VAL A 83 7.68 9.97 1.15
C VAL A 83 6.91 10.26 2.45
N TRP A 84 5.97 9.40 2.83
CA TRP A 84 5.17 9.57 4.05
C TRP A 84 5.99 9.18 5.29
N LEU A 85 6.74 8.08 5.20
CA LEU A 85 7.62 7.62 6.27
C LEU A 85 8.77 8.61 6.51
N ALA A 86 9.37 9.14 5.44
CA ALA A 86 10.43 10.14 5.54
C ALA A 86 9.98 11.42 6.27
N ARG A 87 8.73 11.88 6.05
CA ARG A 87 8.15 13.01 6.81
C ARG A 87 8.02 12.73 8.30
N LYS A 88 7.99 11.45 8.70
CA LYS A 88 7.96 10.99 10.10
C LYS A 88 9.35 10.65 10.64
N GLY A 89 10.40 10.96 9.89
CA GLY A 89 11.77 10.71 10.29
C GLY A 89 12.32 9.32 9.97
N TRP A 90 11.54 8.47 9.27
CA TRP A 90 12.07 7.16 8.89
C TRP A 90 13.02 7.28 7.70
N THR A 91 14.07 6.48 7.74
CA THR A 91 15.07 6.35 6.67
C THR A 91 15.22 4.88 6.28
N LYS A 92 15.99 4.63 5.22
CA LYS A 92 16.39 3.26 4.85
C LYS A 92 17.19 2.53 5.96
N ASP A 93 17.72 3.27 6.91
CA ASP A 93 18.55 2.76 8.01
C ASP A 93 17.80 2.67 9.34
N THR A 94 16.53 3.10 9.38
CA THR A 94 15.68 3.07 10.59
C THR A 94 15.40 1.64 11.07
N ILE A 95 15.13 0.73 10.13
CA ILE A 95 14.96 -0.71 10.40
C ILE A 95 15.79 -1.46 9.38
N LYS A 96 16.66 -2.36 9.85
CA LYS A 96 17.61 -3.11 9.02
C LYS A 96 17.38 -4.61 9.09
N ALA A 97 17.86 -5.33 8.10
CA ALA A 97 17.94 -6.77 8.16
C ALA A 97 18.76 -7.21 9.40
N GLY A 98 18.25 -8.16 10.15
CA GLY A 98 18.82 -8.62 11.41
C GLY A 98 18.22 -7.99 12.67
N ASP A 99 17.53 -6.85 12.57
CA ASP A 99 16.87 -6.22 13.71
C ASP A 99 15.73 -7.10 14.25
N THR A 100 15.56 -7.11 15.56
CA THR A 100 14.39 -7.69 16.21
C THR A 100 13.39 -6.59 16.50
N VAL A 101 12.14 -6.78 16.06
CA VAL A 101 11.08 -5.78 16.18
C VAL A 101 9.74 -6.42 16.54
N SER A 102 8.82 -5.62 17.06
CA SER A 102 7.40 -5.96 17.15
C SER A 102 6.60 -5.03 16.25
N MET A 103 5.78 -5.58 15.37
CA MET A 103 4.96 -4.84 14.42
C MET A 103 3.50 -5.05 14.71
N TYR A 104 2.75 -3.97 14.99
CA TYR A 104 1.31 -3.97 15.15
C TYR A 104 0.64 -3.48 13.88
N GLY A 105 -0.42 -4.16 13.44
CA GLY A 105 -1.09 -3.80 12.20
C GLY A 105 -2.24 -4.73 11.81
N PHE A 106 -2.80 -4.46 10.63
CA PHE A 106 -3.93 -5.19 10.07
C PHE A 106 -3.49 -6.48 9.38
N LEU A 107 -4.20 -7.56 9.66
CA LEU A 107 -3.92 -8.88 9.08
C LEU A 107 -4.24 -8.94 7.57
N GLY A 108 -3.46 -9.75 6.86
CA GLY A 108 -3.74 -10.13 5.49
C GLY A 108 -5.04 -10.94 5.38
N ARG A 109 -5.81 -10.66 4.31
CA ARG A 109 -7.05 -11.37 3.99
C ARG A 109 -6.76 -12.82 3.60
N ASP A 110 -7.75 -13.69 3.82
CA ASP A 110 -7.75 -15.10 3.42
C ASP A 110 -6.56 -15.91 3.98
N GLY A 111 -6.12 -15.59 5.21
CA GLY A 111 -5.02 -16.27 5.89
C GLY A 111 -3.63 -16.00 5.30
N ARG A 112 -3.50 -15.03 4.41
CA ARG A 112 -2.19 -14.63 3.87
C ARG A 112 -1.30 -14.11 5.00
N LYS A 113 -0.04 -14.53 5.00
CA LYS A 113 0.97 -14.04 5.95
C LYS A 113 1.44 -12.64 5.57
N MET A 114 0.55 -11.69 5.75
CA MET A 114 0.76 -10.28 5.44
C MET A 114 0.29 -9.43 6.62
N LEU A 115 0.97 -8.31 6.83
CA LEU A 115 0.59 -7.30 7.82
C LEU A 115 0.67 -5.91 7.20
N SER A 116 -0.37 -5.10 7.32
CA SER A 116 -0.30 -3.67 7.02
C SER A 116 0.09 -2.94 8.30
N ILE A 117 1.30 -2.40 8.35
CA ILE A 117 1.93 -1.83 9.54
C ILE A 117 1.17 -0.59 10.00
N VAL A 118 0.92 -0.50 11.31
CA VAL A 118 0.43 0.70 12.02
C VAL A 118 1.54 1.26 12.89
N THR A 119 2.17 0.42 13.72
CA THR A 119 3.33 0.80 14.54
C THR A 119 4.40 -0.26 14.50
N VAL A 120 5.65 0.16 14.72
CA VAL A 120 6.79 -0.73 14.95
C VAL A 120 7.44 -0.36 16.26
N THR A 121 7.65 -1.32 17.14
CA THR A 121 8.45 -1.17 18.36
C THR A 121 9.82 -1.79 18.11
N LEU A 122 10.86 -0.98 18.23
CA LEU A 122 12.25 -1.41 18.13
C LEU A 122 12.71 -2.11 19.41
N GLN A 123 13.88 -2.76 19.35
CA GLN A 123 14.43 -3.51 20.47
C GLN A 123 14.76 -2.64 21.71
N ASP A 124 15.07 -1.35 21.51
CA ASP A 124 15.29 -0.37 22.57
C ASP A 124 14.00 0.21 23.19
N GLY A 125 12.83 -0.24 22.72
CA GLY A 125 11.52 0.25 23.14
C GLY A 125 11.00 1.47 22.37
N THR A 126 11.76 2.01 21.43
CA THR A 126 11.31 3.12 20.58
C THR A 126 10.11 2.69 19.75
N ILE A 127 9.03 3.48 19.77
CA ILE A 127 7.83 3.23 18.98
C ILE A 127 7.83 4.16 17.76
N LEU A 128 7.79 3.56 16.59
CA LEU A 128 7.68 4.23 15.31
C LEU A 128 6.25 4.12 14.78
N ASN A 129 5.63 5.25 14.44
CA ASN A 129 4.27 5.29 13.91
C ASN A 129 4.30 5.37 12.39
N ASP A 130 3.71 4.40 11.71
CA ASP A 130 3.47 4.45 10.26
C ASP A 130 2.11 5.07 9.97
N LYS A 131 1.02 4.49 10.49
CA LYS A 131 -0.34 4.99 10.36
C LYS A 131 -0.86 5.44 11.72
N VAL A 132 -1.76 6.42 11.72
CA VAL A 132 -2.56 6.70 12.90
C VAL A 132 -3.76 5.77 12.81
N PRO A 133 -4.07 4.95 13.84
CA PRO A 133 -5.35 4.24 13.89
C PRO A 133 -6.47 5.27 13.86
N GLU A 134 -7.40 5.15 12.92
CA GLU A 134 -8.64 5.92 12.93
C GLU A 134 -9.57 5.42 14.02
#